data_1abe3bbf1a2487869f520b933106b9ce
#
_entry.id   1abe3bbf1a2487869f520b933106b9ce
#
_cell.length_a   1.000
_cell.length_b   1.000
_cell.length_c   1.000
_cell.angle_alpha   90.00
_cell.angle_beta   90.00
_cell.angle_gamma   90.00
#
_symmetry.space_group_name_H-M   'P 1'
#
loop_
_entity.id
_entity.type
_entity.pdbx_description
1 polymer ?
#
loop_
_entity_poly.entity_id
_entity_poly.type
_entity_poly.pdbx_seq_one_letter_code
_entity_poly.pdbx_strand_id
1 'polypeptide(L)'
;MGSMRVEKPHAVCIPYPAQGHVNPLLQLAKVLHSRGFYITFVNTEFNHNRLLRSRGPNSLDGLDDFRFETIPDGLPPSDCDATQDVPALSDSTSKTCLVPLRHLVTKLNEAAHVPKVSCIVFDGIMSFALPLGEELDIPRVAFWTPSACGFMGYLHYRKLIERGLVPLKDESYLTNGYLDTPIDWVPGMKGIRLRDFPSFIRTTDPNDIMLNFKIGNAERAPKASAVILNTFDDMERDVLDAIKAMIPNIYTIGPLSILCNQLPESPLKSIGSSLWKEDKGCLGWLDTKEARSVVYVNFGSITVMTAHQLKEFAWGLANSNHHFLWIIRPDLVKGESAMLPQEFLDATKERGLLANWCAQEQVLAHPSMGGFLTHCGWNSTLESVTNGVPMICWPFFAEQQTNCWYACTDWGIGMEIDNDVKREEVEGLVREMMEGEKGKEMKKNAMKLKECAENAVKQGGSSYTNIDKLVNKVLCPKVN
;
A
#
# COMPACT_ATOMS: atom_id res chain seq x y z
N MET A 1 23.15 12.31 -42.73
CA MET A 1 23.27 12.60 -41.27
C MET A 1 22.22 11.75 -40.57
N GLY A 2 22.59 10.60 -40.04
CA GLY A 2 21.68 9.78 -39.24
C GLY A 2 21.35 10.54 -37.96
N SER A 3 20.06 10.81 -37.70
CA SER A 3 19.62 11.30 -36.42
C SER A 3 20.06 10.26 -35.38
N MET A 4 20.97 10.61 -34.45
CA MET A 4 21.16 9.81 -33.25
C MET A 4 19.79 9.69 -32.59
N ARG A 5 19.16 8.51 -32.65
CA ARG A 5 18.02 8.21 -31.80
C ARG A 5 18.56 8.30 -30.37
N VAL A 6 18.15 9.31 -29.65
CA VAL A 6 18.38 9.35 -28.17
C VAL A 6 17.76 8.08 -27.64
N GLU A 7 18.60 7.18 -27.16
CA GLU A 7 18.13 5.93 -26.56
C GLU A 7 17.26 6.26 -25.34
N LYS A 8 16.06 5.67 -25.25
CA LYS A 8 15.18 5.88 -24.09
C LYS A 8 15.86 5.37 -22.83
N PRO A 9 15.83 6.09 -21.70
CA PRO A 9 16.28 5.54 -20.45
C PRO A 9 15.42 4.33 -20.08
N HIS A 10 16.03 3.28 -19.55
CA HIS A 10 15.38 2.02 -19.24
C HIS A 10 15.33 1.77 -17.73
N ALA A 11 14.14 1.78 -17.16
CA ALA A 11 13.92 1.48 -15.76
C ALA A 11 13.43 0.03 -15.55
N VAL A 12 14.13 -0.72 -14.70
CA VAL A 12 13.68 -2.02 -14.19
C VAL A 12 12.96 -1.80 -12.87
N CYS A 13 11.67 -2.11 -12.83
CA CYS A 13 10.79 -1.90 -11.68
C CYS A 13 10.46 -3.23 -10.97
N ILE A 14 10.77 -3.34 -9.67
CA ILE A 14 10.71 -4.60 -8.92
C ILE A 14 9.84 -4.42 -7.67
N PRO A 15 8.55 -4.80 -7.68
CA PRO A 15 7.69 -4.77 -6.49
C PRO A 15 7.99 -5.93 -5.53
N TYR A 16 7.73 -5.73 -4.25
CA TYR A 16 7.48 -6.85 -3.35
C TYR A 16 6.18 -7.55 -3.79
N PRO A 17 6.13 -8.90 -3.83
CA PRO A 17 5.04 -9.63 -4.48
C PRO A 17 3.75 -9.72 -3.63
N ALA A 18 3.22 -8.57 -3.23
CA ALA A 18 1.93 -8.42 -2.56
C ALA A 18 1.12 -7.30 -3.19
N GLN A 19 -0.22 -7.39 -3.15
CA GLN A 19 -1.13 -6.43 -3.80
C GLN A 19 -0.82 -4.97 -3.44
N GLY A 20 -0.58 -4.71 -2.15
CA GLY A 20 -0.29 -3.36 -1.64
C GLY A 20 1.04 -2.76 -2.11
N HIS A 21 1.90 -3.57 -2.72
CA HIS A 21 3.21 -3.19 -3.24
C HIS A 21 3.24 -3.16 -4.77
N VAL A 22 2.61 -4.16 -5.41
CA VAL A 22 2.52 -4.25 -6.88
C VAL A 22 1.74 -3.06 -7.44
N ASN A 23 0.61 -2.68 -6.83
CA ASN A 23 -0.23 -1.60 -7.30
C ASN A 23 0.51 -0.25 -7.36
N PRO A 24 1.06 0.29 -6.27
CA PRO A 24 1.72 1.60 -6.31
C PRO A 24 2.98 1.60 -7.19
N LEU A 25 3.75 0.49 -7.26
CA LEU A 25 4.92 0.44 -8.14
C LEU A 25 4.52 0.38 -9.62
N LEU A 26 3.40 -0.29 -9.97
CA LEU A 26 2.88 -0.24 -11.34
C LEU A 26 2.38 1.17 -11.70
N GLN A 27 1.74 1.89 -10.77
CA GLN A 27 1.36 3.29 -10.97
C GLN A 27 2.61 4.16 -11.23
N LEU A 28 3.66 4.00 -10.44
CA LEU A 28 4.93 4.70 -10.66
C LEU A 28 5.55 4.35 -12.01
N ALA A 29 5.57 3.06 -12.39
CA ALA A 29 6.09 2.62 -13.67
C ALA A 29 5.35 3.26 -14.86
N LYS A 30 4.02 3.41 -14.77
CA LYS A 30 3.22 4.14 -15.76
C LYS A 30 3.58 5.63 -15.83
N VAL A 31 3.77 6.26 -14.67
CA VAL A 31 4.22 7.67 -14.62
C VAL A 31 5.62 7.83 -15.24
N LEU A 32 6.57 6.93 -14.96
CA LEU A 32 7.89 6.95 -15.59
C LEU A 32 7.82 6.71 -17.10
N HIS A 33 6.99 5.77 -17.55
CA HIS A 33 6.75 5.55 -18.98
C HIS A 33 6.24 6.82 -19.67
N SER A 34 5.28 7.53 -19.07
CA SER A 34 4.79 8.80 -19.61
C SER A 34 5.84 9.92 -19.65
N ARG A 35 6.93 9.76 -18.89
CA ARG A 35 8.13 10.64 -18.91
C ARG A 35 9.20 10.15 -19.89
N GLY A 36 8.89 9.19 -20.75
CA GLY A 36 9.73 8.70 -21.83
C GLY A 36 10.66 7.54 -21.48
N PHE A 37 10.48 6.88 -20.34
CA PHE A 37 11.23 5.68 -20.01
C PHE A 37 10.72 4.45 -20.77
N TYR A 38 11.65 3.58 -21.13
CA TYR A 38 11.37 2.17 -21.38
C TYR A 38 11.23 1.47 -20.04
N ILE A 39 10.21 0.64 -19.87
CA ILE A 39 9.91 -0.04 -18.59
C ILE A 39 10.04 -1.55 -18.77
N THR A 40 10.76 -2.20 -17.84
CA THR A 40 10.64 -3.63 -17.56
C THR A 40 10.09 -3.79 -16.15
N PHE A 41 8.85 -4.25 -16.04
CA PHE A 41 8.19 -4.53 -14.75
C PHE A 41 8.37 -6.00 -14.39
N VAL A 42 9.04 -6.28 -13.27
CA VAL A 42 9.48 -7.63 -12.89
C VAL A 42 8.58 -8.19 -11.79
N ASN A 43 7.70 -9.10 -12.16
CA ASN A 43 6.89 -9.84 -11.20
C ASN A 43 7.65 -11.09 -10.69
N THR A 44 7.20 -11.66 -9.56
CA THR A 44 7.49 -13.07 -9.30
C THR A 44 6.64 -13.95 -10.22
N GLU A 45 7.13 -15.14 -10.57
CA GLU A 45 6.39 -16.10 -11.40
C GLU A 45 5.01 -16.39 -10.81
N PHE A 46 4.91 -16.53 -9.48
CA PHE A 46 3.67 -16.75 -8.76
C PHE A 46 2.66 -15.61 -9.00
N ASN A 47 3.06 -14.35 -8.77
CA ASN A 47 2.17 -13.21 -8.97
C ASN A 47 1.86 -12.94 -10.44
N HIS A 48 2.82 -13.19 -11.35
CA HIS A 48 2.57 -13.10 -12.78
C HIS A 48 1.41 -14.02 -13.20
N ASN A 49 1.46 -15.28 -12.77
CA ASN A 49 0.40 -16.25 -13.03
C ASN A 49 -0.94 -15.85 -12.38
N ARG A 50 -0.92 -15.26 -11.19
CA ARG A 50 -2.15 -14.74 -10.56
C ARG A 50 -2.75 -13.58 -11.34
N LEU A 51 -1.94 -12.65 -11.85
CA LEU A 51 -2.41 -11.55 -12.71
C LEU A 51 -3.06 -12.07 -13.99
N LEU A 52 -2.44 -13.06 -14.65
CA LEU A 52 -3.04 -13.70 -15.83
C LEU A 52 -4.38 -14.37 -15.53
N ARG A 53 -4.51 -15.04 -14.37
CA ARG A 53 -5.78 -15.65 -13.94
C ARG A 53 -6.86 -14.60 -13.63
N SER A 54 -6.51 -13.55 -12.91
CA SER A 54 -7.49 -12.53 -12.47
C SER A 54 -7.95 -11.61 -13.60
N ARG A 55 -7.06 -11.30 -14.55
CA ARG A 55 -7.28 -10.26 -15.57
C ARG A 55 -7.36 -10.78 -17.01
N GLY A 56 -7.02 -12.05 -17.23
CA GLY A 56 -7.03 -12.70 -18.54
C GLY A 56 -5.64 -12.91 -19.14
N PRO A 57 -5.51 -13.84 -20.11
CA PRO A 57 -4.22 -14.31 -20.62
C PRO A 57 -3.37 -13.22 -21.31
N ASN A 58 -3.99 -12.17 -21.86
CA ASN A 58 -3.30 -11.11 -22.58
C ASN A 58 -3.08 -9.85 -21.74
N SER A 59 -3.39 -9.90 -20.43
CA SER A 59 -3.35 -8.72 -19.56
C SER A 59 -1.95 -8.20 -19.27
N LEU A 60 -0.92 -8.99 -19.54
CA LEU A 60 0.49 -8.67 -19.35
C LEU A 60 1.30 -8.66 -20.68
N ASP A 61 0.63 -8.60 -21.82
CA ASP A 61 1.32 -8.46 -23.13
C ASP A 61 2.14 -7.16 -23.19
N GLY A 62 1.72 -6.14 -22.43
CA GLY A 62 2.43 -4.88 -22.32
C GLY A 62 2.36 -4.03 -23.60
N LEU A 63 3.44 -3.26 -23.84
CA LEU A 63 3.67 -2.43 -25.02
C LEU A 63 5.11 -2.66 -25.52
N ASP A 64 5.45 -2.16 -26.68
CA ASP A 64 6.83 -2.27 -27.22
C ASP A 64 7.89 -1.73 -26.26
N ASP A 65 7.53 -0.71 -25.46
CA ASP A 65 8.40 -0.04 -24.50
C ASP A 65 7.90 -0.13 -23.05
N PHE A 66 6.96 -1.04 -22.77
CA PHE A 66 6.50 -1.38 -21.43
C PHE A 66 6.29 -2.90 -21.33
N ARG A 67 7.24 -3.61 -20.76
CA ARG A 67 7.26 -5.08 -20.72
C ARG A 67 7.13 -5.65 -19.32
N PHE A 68 6.60 -6.86 -19.25
CA PHE A 68 6.59 -7.67 -18.06
C PHE A 68 7.57 -8.83 -18.18
N GLU A 69 8.39 -9.01 -17.16
CA GLU A 69 9.32 -10.13 -17.03
C GLU A 69 9.11 -10.78 -15.66
N THR A 70 9.66 -11.97 -15.47
CA THR A 70 9.51 -12.72 -14.23
C THR A 70 10.84 -13.19 -13.66
N ILE A 71 10.85 -13.31 -12.32
CA ILE A 71 11.88 -14.03 -11.58
C ILE A 71 11.21 -15.00 -10.59
N PRO A 72 11.85 -16.13 -10.22
CA PRO A 72 11.33 -16.98 -9.16
C PRO A 72 11.41 -16.26 -7.80
N ASP A 73 10.45 -16.52 -6.91
CA ASP A 73 10.45 -16.02 -5.54
C ASP A 73 11.20 -16.92 -4.55
N GLY A 74 11.62 -18.12 -5.01
CA GLY A 74 12.35 -19.11 -4.24
C GLY A 74 11.49 -19.98 -3.33
N LEU A 75 10.18 -19.75 -3.28
CA LEU A 75 9.24 -20.63 -2.57
C LEU A 75 8.86 -21.83 -3.43
N PRO A 76 8.38 -22.94 -2.83
CA PRO A 76 7.84 -24.06 -3.57
C PRO A 76 6.70 -23.63 -4.50
N PRO A 77 6.59 -24.20 -5.71
CA PRO A 77 5.49 -23.92 -6.62
C PRO A 77 4.13 -24.16 -5.95
N SER A 78 3.19 -23.26 -6.18
CA SER A 78 1.82 -23.34 -5.66
C SER A 78 0.84 -22.77 -6.67
N ASP A 79 -0.29 -23.47 -6.84
CA ASP A 79 -1.42 -23.01 -7.66
C ASP A 79 -2.52 -22.33 -6.83
N CYS A 80 -2.29 -22.12 -5.53
CA CYS A 80 -3.24 -21.44 -4.65
C CYS A 80 -3.51 -20.01 -5.13
N ASP A 81 -4.79 -19.66 -5.23
CA ASP A 81 -5.20 -18.27 -5.46
C ASP A 81 -5.37 -17.53 -4.13
N ALA A 82 -4.27 -17.38 -3.42
CA ALA A 82 -4.19 -16.74 -2.13
C ALA A 82 -2.88 -15.96 -2.00
N THR A 83 -2.78 -15.09 -1.02
CA THR A 83 -1.51 -14.44 -0.69
C THR A 83 -0.57 -15.48 -0.05
N GLN A 84 0.68 -15.52 -0.51
CA GLN A 84 1.72 -16.37 0.07
C GLN A 84 1.98 -15.97 1.52
N ASP A 85 2.50 -16.89 2.34
CA ASP A 85 2.94 -16.60 3.70
C ASP A 85 3.98 -15.48 3.72
N VAL A 86 3.66 -14.37 4.38
CA VAL A 86 4.46 -13.14 4.30
C VAL A 86 5.86 -13.31 4.91
N PRO A 87 6.04 -13.93 6.08
CA PRO A 87 7.37 -14.20 6.64
C PRO A 87 8.23 -15.09 5.73
N ALA A 88 7.68 -16.21 5.24
CA ALA A 88 8.40 -17.12 4.35
C ALA A 88 8.78 -16.42 3.03
N LEU A 89 7.89 -15.64 2.44
CA LEU A 89 8.13 -14.88 1.21
C LEU A 89 9.22 -13.82 1.41
N SER A 90 9.19 -13.10 2.54
CA SER A 90 10.19 -12.08 2.87
C SER A 90 11.59 -12.67 3.06
N ASP A 91 11.68 -13.79 3.76
CA ASP A 91 12.94 -14.51 3.96
C ASP A 91 13.47 -15.06 2.62
N SER A 92 12.61 -15.72 1.84
CA SER A 92 12.97 -16.32 0.55
C SER A 92 13.46 -15.27 -0.45
N THR A 93 12.68 -14.21 -0.69
CA THR A 93 13.03 -13.17 -1.66
C THR A 93 14.36 -12.50 -1.33
N SER A 94 14.63 -12.24 -0.06
CA SER A 94 15.89 -11.63 0.38
C SER A 94 17.10 -12.49 0.10
N LYS A 95 16.96 -13.83 0.12
CA LYS A 95 18.04 -14.80 -0.05
C LYS A 95 18.23 -15.26 -1.50
N THR A 96 17.16 -15.30 -2.28
CA THR A 96 17.15 -16.02 -3.57
C THR A 96 17.02 -15.13 -4.80
N CYS A 97 16.38 -13.94 -4.71
CA CYS A 97 16.00 -13.18 -5.90
C CYS A 97 17.14 -12.39 -6.57
N LEU A 98 18.27 -12.13 -5.91
CA LEU A 98 19.38 -11.37 -6.51
C LEU A 98 19.97 -12.05 -7.75
N VAL A 99 20.21 -13.36 -7.69
CA VAL A 99 20.83 -14.10 -8.80
C VAL A 99 19.93 -14.14 -10.03
N PRO A 100 18.65 -14.53 -9.92
CA PRO A 100 17.71 -14.45 -11.05
C PRO A 100 17.56 -13.04 -11.63
N LEU A 101 17.52 -12.00 -10.79
CA LEU A 101 17.45 -10.62 -11.24
C LEU A 101 18.69 -10.21 -12.04
N ARG A 102 19.89 -10.59 -11.57
CA ARG A 102 21.15 -10.34 -12.31
C ARG A 102 21.14 -11.00 -13.70
N HIS A 103 20.70 -12.26 -13.79
CA HIS A 103 20.57 -12.95 -15.06
C HIS A 103 19.57 -12.26 -16.00
N LEU A 104 18.41 -11.81 -15.45
CA LEU A 104 17.42 -11.07 -16.23
C LEU A 104 18.01 -9.76 -16.79
N VAL A 105 18.67 -8.96 -15.96
CA VAL A 105 19.26 -7.68 -16.38
C VAL A 105 20.37 -7.89 -17.41
N THR A 106 21.19 -8.93 -17.27
CA THR A 106 22.20 -9.31 -18.27
C THR A 106 21.54 -9.63 -19.62
N LYS A 107 20.49 -10.47 -19.63
CA LYS A 107 19.72 -10.81 -20.83
C LYS A 107 19.12 -9.56 -21.49
N LEU A 108 18.54 -8.64 -20.70
CA LEU A 108 17.99 -7.38 -21.20
C LEU A 108 19.06 -6.51 -21.86
N ASN A 109 20.25 -6.42 -21.25
CA ASN A 109 21.37 -5.64 -21.77
C ASN A 109 22.02 -6.23 -23.03
N GLU A 110 21.84 -7.52 -23.29
CA GLU A 110 22.32 -8.21 -24.51
C GLU A 110 21.31 -8.16 -25.66
N ALA A 111 20.05 -7.85 -25.36
CA ALA A 111 18.97 -7.84 -26.37
C ALA A 111 19.08 -6.64 -27.31
N ALA A 112 19.19 -6.88 -28.63
CA ALA A 112 19.44 -5.85 -29.64
C ALA A 112 18.33 -4.78 -29.78
N HIS A 113 17.11 -5.08 -29.33
CA HIS A 113 15.93 -4.21 -29.50
C HIS A 113 15.44 -3.58 -28.17
N VAL A 114 16.18 -3.76 -27.10
CA VAL A 114 15.88 -3.23 -25.78
C VAL A 114 16.98 -2.23 -25.41
N PRO A 115 16.66 -1.01 -24.99
CA PRO A 115 17.66 -0.10 -24.46
C PRO A 115 18.37 -0.74 -23.25
N LYS A 116 19.64 -0.43 -23.05
CA LYS A 116 20.35 -0.91 -21.87
C LYS A 116 19.70 -0.39 -20.60
N VAL A 117 19.66 -1.22 -19.57
CA VAL A 117 19.12 -0.84 -18.25
C VAL A 117 19.95 0.32 -17.71
N SER A 118 19.28 1.44 -17.45
CA SER A 118 19.91 2.67 -16.97
C SER A 118 19.58 3.02 -15.52
N CYS A 119 18.57 2.38 -14.93
CA CYS A 119 18.24 2.54 -13.51
C CYS A 119 17.39 1.37 -13.00
N ILE A 120 17.42 1.15 -11.67
CA ILE A 120 16.59 0.17 -10.97
C ILE A 120 15.69 0.91 -9.98
N VAL A 121 14.38 0.65 -10.04
CA VAL A 121 13.39 1.13 -9.07
C VAL A 121 12.83 -0.10 -8.35
N PHE A 122 13.13 -0.26 -7.10
CA PHE A 122 12.75 -1.45 -6.33
C PHE A 122 11.91 -1.07 -5.11
N ASP A 123 11.01 -1.94 -4.73
CA ASP A 123 10.28 -1.80 -3.46
C ASP A 123 11.27 -1.73 -2.29
N GLY A 124 11.08 -0.80 -1.36
CA GLY A 124 12.01 -0.54 -0.27
C GLY A 124 12.38 -1.77 0.56
N ILE A 125 11.50 -2.79 0.59
CA ILE A 125 11.77 -4.06 1.25
C ILE A 125 12.36 -5.13 0.32
N MET A 126 12.65 -4.80 -0.95
CA MET A 126 13.39 -5.63 -1.91
C MET A 126 14.85 -5.14 -2.04
N SER A 127 15.46 -4.74 -0.94
CA SER A 127 16.81 -4.15 -0.91
C SER A 127 17.93 -5.09 -1.38
N PHE A 128 17.63 -6.35 -1.66
CA PHE A 128 18.54 -7.27 -2.36
C PHE A 128 18.94 -6.75 -3.75
N ALA A 129 18.17 -5.84 -4.34
CA ALA A 129 18.47 -5.22 -5.64
C ALA A 129 19.61 -4.17 -5.58
N LEU A 130 19.93 -3.64 -4.40
CA LEU A 130 20.98 -2.61 -4.23
C LEU A 130 22.35 -3.04 -4.79
N PRO A 131 22.89 -4.23 -4.49
CA PRO A 131 24.20 -4.65 -5.02
C PRO A 131 24.25 -4.67 -6.56
N LEU A 132 23.17 -5.08 -7.22
CA LEU A 132 23.13 -5.12 -8.67
C LEU A 132 23.28 -3.72 -9.30
N GLY A 133 22.63 -2.73 -8.73
CA GLY A 133 22.80 -1.35 -9.22
C GLY A 133 24.19 -0.78 -8.95
N GLU A 134 24.86 -1.23 -7.88
CA GLU A 134 26.28 -0.91 -7.60
C GLU A 134 27.20 -1.57 -8.61
N GLU A 135 27.00 -2.85 -8.90
CA GLU A 135 27.77 -3.62 -9.90
C GLU A 135 27.68 -3.00 -11.30
N LEU A 136 26.54 -2.42 -11.66
CA LEU A 136 26.28 -1.83 -12.97
C LEU A 136 26.58 -0.32 -13.03
N ASP A 137 26.92 0.29 -11.90
CA ASP A 137 27.11 1.76 -11.75
C ASP A 137 25.90 2.58 -12.26
N ILE A 138 24.70 2.14 -11.92
CA ILE A 138 23.47 2.81 -12.31
C ILE A 138 22.66 3.26 -11.08
N PRO A 139 21.81 4.31 -11.21
CA PRO A 139 20.90 4.74 -10.16
C PRO A 139 20.00 3.63 -9.67
N ARG A 140 19.82 3.57 -8.35
CA ARG A 140 18.96 2.65 -7.64
C ARG A 140 18.04 3.42 -6.70
N VAL A 141 16.74 3.34 -6.93
CA VAL A 141 15.73 4.08 -6.19
C VAL A 141 14.88 3.13 -5.38
N ALA A 142 14.84 3.35 -4.07
CA ALA A 142 14.03 2.57 -3.14
C ALA A 142 12.64 3.21 -3.01
N PHE A 143 11.60 2.50 -3.43
CA PHE A 143 10.22 2.92 -3.25
C PHE A 143 9.65 2.30 -1.99
N TRP A 144 9.54 3.09 -0.91
CA TRP A 144 8.84 2.67 0.30
C TRP A 144 7.35 2.88 0.12
N THR A 145 6.62 1.77 0.05
CA THR A 145 5.17 1.74 -0.19
C THR A 145 4.30 2.06 1.04
N PRO A 146 4.81 1.98 2.31
CA PRO A 146 4.12 2.50 3.48
C PRO A 146 4.05 4.04 3.53
N SER A 147 3.29 4.57 4.49
CA SER A 147 3.31 5.99 4.87
C SER A 147 4.70 6.45 5.34
N ALA A 148 4.95 7.74 5.32
CA ALA A 148 6.16 8.31 5.93
C ALA A 148 6.20 8.04 7.44
N CYS A 149 5.04 8.12 8.13
CA CYS A 149 4.91 7.79 9.53
C CYS A 149 5.25 6.32 9.82
N GLY A 150 4.74 5.39 8.99
CA GLY A 150 5.10 3.97 9.07
C GLY A 150 6.58 3.72 8.79
N PHE A 151 7.16 4.41 7.79
CA PHE A 151 8.59 4.30 7.48
C PHE A 151 9.45 4.83 8.63
N MET A 152 9.08 5.95 9.25
CA MET A 152 9.75 6.47 10.45
C MET A 152 9.73 5.44 11.59
N GLY A 153 8.61 4.75 11.79
CA GLY A 153 8.52 3.65 12.76
C GLY A 153 9.55 2.55 12.47
N TYR A 154 9.66 2.09 11.23
CA TYR A 154 10.66 1.07 10.82
C TYR A 154 12.10 1.55 11.00
N LEU A 155 12.41 2.82 10.70
CA LEU A 155 13.74 3.41 10.91
C LEU A 155 14.16 3.41 12.39
N HIS A 156 13.20 3.33 13.32
CA HIS A 156 13.47 3.36 14.76
C HIS A 156 13.36 1.99 15.45
N TYR A 157 13.12 0.90 14.72
CA TYR A 157 13.06 -0.46 15.29
C TYR A 157 14.33 -0.86 16.02
N ARG A 158 15.51 -0.59 15.43
CA ARG A 158 16.80 -0.84 16.09
C ARG A 158 16.90 -0.08 17.42
N LYS A 159 16.45 1.16 17.43
CA LYS A 159 16.46 2.00 18.64
C LYS A 159 15.52 1.50 19.73
N LEU A 160 14.37 0.91 19.37
CA LEU A 160 13.49 0.24 20.33
C LEU A 160 14.18 -0.94 21.01
N ILE A 161 14.94 -1.73 20.24
CA ILE A 161 15.73 -2.87 20.76
C ILE A 161 16.85 -2.35 21.69
N GLU A 162 17.62 -1.35 21.27
CA GLU A 162 18.71 -0.76 22.06
C GLU A 162 18.21 -0.18 23.40
N ARG A 163 16.96 0.29 23.44
CA ARG A 163 16.31 0.80 24.64
C ARG A 163 15.64 -0.30 25.50
N GLY A 164 15.74 -1.56 25.06
CA GLY A 164 15.14 -2.69 25.76
C GLY A 164 13.61 -2.73 25.75
N LEU A 165 12.97 -2.03 24.81
CA LEU A 165 11.52 -2.01 24.66
C LEU A 165 11.00 -3.20 23.85
N VAL A 166 11.84 -3.78 22.99
CA VAL A 166 11.55 -4.88 22.07
C VAL A 166 12.79 -5.79 22.02
N PRO A 167 12.65 -7.13 21.86
CA PRO A 167 11.39 -7.87 21.84
C PRO A 167 10.66 -7.84 23.20
N LEU A 168 9.36 -8.17 23.17
CA LEU A 168 8.54 -8.24 24.40
C LEU A 168 9.09 -9.34 25.31
N LYS A 169 8.99 -9.14 26.62
CA LYS A 169 9.51 -10.09 27.59
C LYS A 169 8.78 -11.44 27.55
N ASP A 170 7.46 -11.38 27.42
CA ASP A 170 6.58 -12.53 27.27
C ASP A 170 5.23 -12.09 26.65
N GLU A 171 4.35 -13.03 26.33
CA GLU A 171 3.06 -12.76 25.67
C GLU A 171 2.11 -11.89 26.48
N SER A 172 2.24 -11.84 27.82
CA SER A 172 1.40 -10.99 28.67
C SER A 172 1.56 -9.50 28.35
N TYR A 173 2.72 -9.10 27.80
CA TYR A 173 2.99 -7.72 27.38
C TYR A 173 2.10 -7.24 26.23
N LEU A 174 1.45 -8.14 25.52
CA LEU A 174 0.46 -7.79 24.50
C LEU A 174 -0.83 -7.24 25.10
N THR A 175 -1.16 -7.59 26.35
CA THR A 175 -2.47 -7.29 26.96
C THR A 175 -2.42 -6.62 28.34
N ASN A 176 -1.23 -6.51 28.95
CA ASN A 176 -1.07 -5.98 30.34
C ASN A 176 -0.88 -4.45 30.39
N GLY A 177 -1.08 -3.74 29.29
CA GLY A 177 -0.88 -2.29 29.19
C GLY A 177 0.55 -1.85 28.83
N TYR A 178 1.50 -2.78 28.69
CA TYR A 178 2.88 -2.44 28.30
C TYR A 178 2.96 -1.72 26.95
N LEU A 179 2.12 -2.10 26.00
CA LEU A 179 2.07 -1.48 24.68
C LEU A 179 1.57 -0.02 24.72
N ASP A 180 1.00 0.45 25.83
CA ASP A 180 0.63 1.86 25.99
C ASP A 180 1.80 2.75 26.44
N THR A 181 3.01 2.18 26.55
CA THR A 181 4.24 2.94 26.84
C THR A 181 4.41 4.09 25.85
N PRO A 182 4.47 5.36 26.32
CA PRO A 182 4.69 6.51 25.46
C PRO A 182 6.08 6.49 24.83
N ILE A 183 6.14 6.86 23.55
CA ILE A 183 7.38 6.99 22.79
C ILE A 183 7.53 8.45 22.35
N ASP A 184 8.26 9.24 23.12
CA ASP A 184 8.38 10.68 22.97
C ASP A 184 9.69 11.14 22.30
N TRP A 185 10.57 10.20 21.96
CA TRP A 185 11.93 10.46 21.46
C TRP A 185 12.07 10.23 19.94
N VAL A 186 11.04 9.79 19.23
CA VAL A 186 11.07 9.64 17.78
C VAL A 186 10.75 10.98 17.11
N PRO A 187 11.67 11.54 16.30
CA PRO A 187 11.46 12.84 15.69
C PRO A 187 10.22 12.86 14.78
N GLY A 188 9.41 13.89 14.90
CA GLY A 188 8.20 14.10 14.11
C GLY A 188 6.98 13.24 14.51
N MET A 189 7.14 12.30 15.44
CA MET A 189 6.05 11.43 15.91
C MET A 189 5.67 11.80 17.36
N LYS A 190 4.79 12.78 17.51
CA LYS A 190 4.36 13.27 18.84
C LYS A 190 3.18 12.45 19.38
N GLY A 191 3.23 12.09 20.67
CA GLY A 191 2.11 11.43 21.37
C GLY A 191 1.88 9.96 20.97
N ILE A 192 2.79 9.35 20.22
CA ILE A 192 2.70 7.97 19.81
C ILE A 192 3.09 7.01 20.95
N ARG A 193 2.44 5.86 21.01
CA ARG A 193 2.72 4.79 21.99
C ARG A 193 3.37 3.61 21.27
N LEU A 194 3.94 2.69 22.02
CA LEU A 194 4.52 1.47 21.48
C LEU A 194 3.49 0.66 20.65
N ARG A 195 2.22 0.62 21.06
CA ARG A 195 1.13 -0.03 20.33
C ARG A 195 0.85 0.55 18.95
N ASP A 196 1.18 1.82 18.75
CA ASP A 196 0.92 2.57 17.52
C ASP A 196 2.07 2.44 16.51
N PHE A 197 3.19 1.79 16.90
CA PHE A 197 4.26 1.44 15.97
C PHE A 197 3.85 0.29 15.03
N PRO A 198 4.49 0.16 13.88
CA PRO A 198 4.28 -0.98 13.00
C PRO A 198 4.42 -2.31 13.76
N SER A 199 3.47 -3.22 13.59
CA SER A 199 3.19 -4.32 14.52
C SER A 199 4.25 -5.43 14.61
N PHE A 200 5.26 -5.46 13.73
CA PHE A 200 6.31 -6.49 13.77
C PHE A 200 7.21 -6.43 15.01
N ILE A 201 7.03 -5.43 15.85
CA ILE A 201 7.63 -5.35 17.19
C ILE A 201 6.89 -6.19 18.23
N ARG A 202 5.69 -6.69 17.93
CA ARG A 202 4.85 -7.47 18.86
C ARG A 202 5.29 -8.95 18.87
N THR A 203 6.55 -9.18 19.16
CA THR A 203 7.18 -10.50 19.21
C THR A 203 8.00 -10.65 20.48
N THR A 204 8.09 -11.87 20.98
CA THR A 204 8.97 -12.28 22.10
C THR A 204 10.28 -12.89 21.59
N ASP A 205 10.38 -13.16 20.28
CA ASP A 205 11.55 -13.77 19.67
C ASP A 205 12.50 -12.70 19.10
N PRO A 206 13.74 -12.55 19.61
CA PRO A 206 14.71 -11.64 19.05
C PRO A 206 15.15 -12.02 17.62
N ASN A 207 14.91 -13.26 17.19
CA ASN A 207 15.20 -13.76 15.84
C ASN A 207 13.99 -13.76 14.92
N ASP A 208 12.89 -13.09 15.31
CA ASP A 208 11.69 -12.99 14.48
C ASP A 208 12.03 -12.50 13.06
N ILE A 209 11.54 -13.27 12.07
CA ILE A 209 11.86 -13.03 10.66
C ILE A 209 11.43 -11.62 10.23
N MET A 210 10.21 -11.21 10.56
CA MET A 210 9.68 -9.93 10.09
C MET A 210 10.31 -8.73 10.79
N LEU A 211 10.55 -8.83 12.10
CA LEU A 211 11.27 -7.81 12.86
C LEU A 211 12.64 -7.53 12.23
N ASN A 212 13.45 -8.59 12.05
CA ASN A 212 14.80 -8.49 11.51
C ASN A 212 14.81 -8.11 10.02
N PHE A 213 13.86 -8.60 9.23
CA PHE A 213 13.69 -8.24 7.83
C PHE A 213 13.41 -6.73 7.66
N LYS A 214 12.49 -6.19 8.46
CA LYS A 214 12.15 -4.75 8.40
C LYS A 214 13.32 -3.88 8.86
N ILE A 215 14.01 -4.24 9.96
CA ILE A 215 15.22 -3.55 10.41
C ILE A 215 16.26 -3.51 9.29
N GLY A 216 16.60 -4.67 8.72
CA GLY A 216 17.63 -4.75 7.70
C GLY A 216 17.33 -3.95 6.44
N ASN A 217 16.06 -3.91 5.99
CA ASN A 217 15.66 -3.10 4.84
C ASN A 217 15.66 -1.61 5.16
N ALA A 218 15.17 -1.20 6.34
CA ALA A 218 15.18 0.21 6.76
C ALA A 218 16.61 0.77 6.88
N GLU A 219 17.54 0.01 7.45
CA GLU A 219 18.96 0.38 7.57
C GLU A 219 19.68 0.47 6.22
N ARG A 220 19.18 -0.25 5.19
CA ARG A 220 19.75 -0.18 3.82
C ARG A 220 19.16 0.96 3.00
N ALA A 221 17.98 1.48 3.34
CA ALA A 221 17.31 2.52 2.56
C ALA A 221 18.21 3.74 2.24
N PRO A 222 19.04 4.27 3.18
CA PRO A 222 19.95 5.38 2.89
C PRO A 222 21.05 5.06 1.86
N LYS A 223 21.29 3.77 1.54
CA LYS A 223 22.28 3.36 0.53
C LYS A 223 21.75 3.46 -0.91
N ALA A 224 20.45 3.66 -1.07
CA ALA A 224 19.86 3.93 -2.38
C ALA A 224 20.27 5.32 -2.88
N SER A 225 20.26 5.52 -4.19
CA SER A 225 20.49 6.84 -4.82
C SER A 225 19.42 7.85 -4.40
N ALA A 226 18.20 7.37 -4.18
CA ALA A 226 17.09 8.10 -3.57
C ALA A 226 16.10 7.13 -2.91
N VAL A 227 15.35 7.65 -1.93
CA VAL A 227 14.16 7.03 -1.37
C VAL A 227 12.95 7.81 -1.86
N ILE A 228 11.91 7.11 -2.28
CA ILE A 228 10.64 7.74 -2.67
C ILE A 228 9.48 7.18 -1.89
N LEU A 229 8.50 8.04 -1.61
CA LEU A 229 7.30 7.73 -0.85
C LEU A 229 6.05 8.11 -1.64
N ASN A 230 5.03 7.24 -1.64
CA ASN A 230 3.72 7.54 -2.19
C ASN A 230 2.89 8.32 -1.17
N THR A 231 3.28 9.54 -0.91
CA THR A 231 2.61 10.49 0.00
C THR A 231 2.84 11.91 -0.50
N PHE A 232 2.29 12.92 0.18
CA PHE A 232 2.47 14.33 -0.13
C PHE A 232 2.78 15.13 1.15
N ASP A 233 3.51 16.22 0.98
CA ASP A 233 4.13 16.98 2.09
C ASP A 233 3.12 17.43 3.15
N ASP A 234 1.94 17.90 2.73
CA ASP A 234 0.96 18.48 3.66
C ASP A 234 0.31 17.47 4.60
N MET A 235 0.34 16.18 4.25
CA MET A 235 -0.27 15.13 5.05
C MET A 235 0.65 14.64 6.19
N GLU A 236 1.96 14.57 5.95
CA GLU A 236 2.91 13.95 6.88
C GLU A 236 4.14 14.85 7.16
N ARG A 237 3.97 16.18 7.14
CA ARG A 237 5.04 17.18 7.15
C ARG A 237 6.05 17.00 8.26
N ASP A 238 5.62 16.94 9.52
CA ASP A 238 6.52 16.86 10.69
C ASP A 238 7.44 15.63 10.60
N VAL A 239 6.89 14.51 10.17
CA VAL A 239 7.63 13.25 10.00
C VAL A 239 8.54 13.31 8.78
N LEU A 240 8.06 13.85 7.67
CA LEU A 240 8.86 14.00 6.44
C LEU A 240 10.07 14.91 6.65
N ASP A 241 9.92 16.03 7.37
CA ASP A 241 11.02 16.92 7.69
C ASP A 241 12.08 16.20 8.56
N ALA A 242 11.64 15.39 9.51
CA ALA A 242 12.53 14.58 10.33
C ALA A 242 13.24 13.47 9.52
N ILE A 243 12.54 12.75 8.63
CA ILE A 243 13.16 11.74 7.75
C ILE A 243 14.17 12.41 6.81
N LYS A 244 13.86 13.57 6.26
CA LYS A 244 14.75 14.30 5.36
C LYS A 244 16.07 14.69 6.00
N ALA A 245 16.06 14.97 7.31
CA ALA A 245 17.29 15.20 8.09
C ALA A 245 18.15 13.92 8.20
N MET A 246 17.53 12.73 8.19
CA MET A 246 18.21 11.43 8.25
C MET A 246 18.59 10.91 6.85
N ILE A 247 17.74 11.14 5.86
CA ILE A 247 17.86 10.65 4.47
C ILE A 247 17.63 11.85 3.54
N PRO A 248 18.66 12.65 3.21
CA PRO A 248 18.50 13.88 2.44
C PRO A 248 17.88 13.68 1.04
N ASN A 249 18.14 12.53 0.41
CA ASN A 249 17.63 12.21 -0.93
C ASN A 249 16.28 11.48 -0.86
N ILE A 250 15.34 12.00 -0.06
CA ILE A 250 13.97 11.49 -0.01
C ILE A 250 13.02 12.40 -0.78
N TYR A 251 12.08 11.80 -1.54
CA TYR A 251 11.09 12.52 -2.34
C TYR A 251 9.69 11.97 -2.12
N THR A 252 8.75 12.84 -1.81
CA THR A 252 7.31 12.56 -1.84
C THR A 252 6.81 12.69 -3.27
N ILE A 253 6.19 11.64 -3.81
CA ILE A 253 5.77 11.58 -5.21
C ILE A 253 4.28 11.23 -5.39
N GLY A 254 3.54 11.16 -4.30
CA GLY A 254 2.14 10.76 -4.29
C GLY A 254 1.15 11.94 -4.19
N PRO A 255 -0.14 11.63 -4.28
CA PRO A 255 -0.73 10.31 -4.55
C PRO A 255 -0.58 9.88 -6.01
N LEU A 256 0.02 8.71 -6.23
CA LEU A 256 0.28 8.19 -7.59
C LEU A 256 -1.02 7.86 -8.34
N SER A 257 -2.10 7.53 -7.64
CA SER A 257 -3.40 7.28 -8.25
C SER A 257 -3.91 8.51 -9.02
N ILE A 258 -3.84 9.71 -8.43
CA ILE A 258 -4.25 10.95 -9.10
C ILE A 258 -3.39 11.19 -10.34
N LEU A 259 -2.08 11.01 -10.24
CA LEU A 259 -1.17 11.19 -11.38
C LEU A 259 -1.45 10.19 -12.51
N CYS A 260 -1.72 8.93 -12.18
CA CYS A 260 -2.10 7.92 -13.17
C CYS A 260 -3.42 8.23 -13.87
N ASN A 261 -4.40 8.76 -13.13
CA ASN A 261 -5.70 9.14 -13.70
C ASN A 261 -5.59 10.34 -14.66
N GLN A 262 -4.58 11.19 -14.46
CA GLN A 262 -4.29 12.32 -15.34
C GLN A 262 -3.50 11.93 -16.61
N LEU A 263 -2.99 10.70 -16.72
CA LEU A 263 -2.29 10.24 -17.91
C LEU A 263 -3.24 10.23 -19.12
N PRO A 264 -2.71 10.53 -20.34
CA PRO A 264 -3.49 10.44 -21.55
C PRO A 264 -4.08 9.05 -21.76
N GLU A 265 -5.24 8.98 -22.42
CA GLU A 265 -5.84 7.71 -22.82
C GLU A 265 -4.87 6.94 -23.71
N SER A 266 -4.55 5.73 -23.30
CA SER A 266 -3.61 4.84 -23.99
C SER A 266 -3.83 3.40 -23.54
N PRO A 267 -3.34 2.39 -24.27
CA PRO A 267 -3.38 1.00 -23.81
C PRO A 267 -2.72 0.78 -22.44
N LEU A 268 -1.79 1.67 -22.05
CA LEU A 268 -1.14 1.63 -20.72
C LEU A 268 -2.14 1.76 -19.56
N LYS A 269 -3.23 2.54 -19.73
CA LYS A 269 -4.26 2.68 -18.68
C LYS A 269 -4.98 1.37 -18.38
N SER A 270 -5.21 0.52 -19.39
CA SER A 270 -5.88 -0.77 -19.24
C SER A 270 -5.06 -1.82 -18.50
N ILE A 271 -3.74 -1.64 -18.43
CA ILE A 271 -2.86 -2.51 -17.66
C ILE A 271 -3.16 -2.31 -16.16
N GLY A 272 -3.63 -3.34 -15.49
CA GLY A 272 -3.95 -3.30 -14.07
C GLY A 272 -3.08 -4.24 -13.24
N SER A 273 -3.17 -4.09 -11.93
CA SER A 273 -2.37 -4.82 -10.95
C SER A 273 -3.18 -5.68 -9.98
N SER A 274 -4.50 -5.77 -10.18
CA SER A 274 -5.35 -6.53 -9.26
C SER A 274 -5.05 -8.03 -9.35
N LEU A 275 -4.59 -8.59 -8.22
CA LEU A 275 -4.34 -10.03 -8.07
C LEU A 275 -5.64 -10.82 -7.86
N TRP A 276 -6.77 -10.14 -7.67
CA TRP A 276 -8.09 -10.71 -7.49
C TRP A 276 -9.00 -10.31 -8.64
N LYS A 277 -9.94 -11.19 -9.01
CA LYS A 277 -10.92 -10.88 -10.05
C LYS A 277 -11.94 -9.87 -9.51
N GLU A 278 -12.04 -8.73 -10.18
CA GLU A 278 -12.95 -7.66 -9.80
C GLU A 278 -14.39 -7.95 -10.22
N ASP A 279 -15.33 -7.73 -9.30
CA ASP A 279 -16.77 -7.76 -9.57
C ASP A 279 -17.20 -6.41 -10.18
N LYS A 280 -17.68 -6.46 -11.41
CA LYS A 280 -18.14 -5.28 -12.16
C LYS A 280 -19.51 -4.79 -11.72
N GLY A 281 -20.27 -5.58 -10.97
CA GLY A 281 -21.62 -5.22 -10.51
C GLY A 281 -21.62 -4.14 -9.41
N CYS A 282 -20.51 -3.98 -8.69
CA CYS A 282 -20.44 -3.05 -7.56
C CYS A 282 -20.79 -1.61 -7.95
N LEU A 283 -20.25 -1.08 -9.03
CA LEU A 283 -20.50 0.30 -9.48
C LEU A 283 -21.96 0.50 -9.90
N GLY A 284 -22.53 -0.44 -10.67
CA GLY A 284 -23.93 -0.37 -11.07
C GLY A 284 -24.89 -0.43 -9.88
N TRP A 285 -24.55 -1.16 -8.79
CA TRP A 285 -25.34 -1.12 -7.57
C TRP A 285 -25.21 0.24 -6.85
N LEU A 286 -24.02 0.82 -6.81
CA LEU A 286 -23.79 2.13 -6.23
C LEU A 286 -24.54 3.25 -6.96
N ASP A 287 -24.69 3.16 -8.29
CA ASP A 287 -25.48 4.10 -9.10
C ASP A 287 -26.96 4.18 -8.66
N THR A 288 -27.47 3.13 -8.00
CA THR A 288 -28.85 3.09 -7.47
C THR A 288 -29.00 3.75 -6.09
N LYS A 289 -27.90 4.23 -5.48
CA LYS A 289 -27.90 4.75 -4.11
C LYS A 289 -27.76 6.26 -4.10
N GLU A 290 -28.35 6.87 -3.06
CA GLU A 290 -28.24 8.32 -2.85
C GLU A 290 -26.79 8.73 -2.54
N ALA A 291 -26.48 9.98 -2.79
CA ALA A 291 -25.18 10.53 -2.48
C ALA A 291 -24.87 10.40 -0.98
N ARG A 292 -23.66 9.91 -0.65
CA ARG A 292 -23.15 9.73 0.72
C ARG A 292 -24.01 8.81 1.60
N SER A 293 -24.69 7.82 1.04
CA SER A 293 -25.56 6.92 1.76
C SER A 293 -24.97 5.53 2.01
N VAL A 294 -23.79 5.22 1.47
CA VAL A 294 -23.21 3.88 1.51
C VAL A 294 -21.92 3.87 2.33
N VAL A 295 -21.80 2.86 3.19
CA VAL A 295 -20.55 2.49 3.88
C VAL A 295 -19.83 1.42 3.06
N TYR A 296 -18.62 1.72 2.63
CA TYR A 296 -17.74 0.72 2.03
C TYR A 296 -16.99 -0.04 3.13
N VAL A 297 -16.85 -1.36 2.99
CA VAL A 297 -16.15 -2.22 3.96
C VAL A 297 -15.15 -3.09 3.23
N ASN A 298 -13.86 -2.92 3.51
CA ASN A 298 -12.80 -3.74 2.93
C ASN A 298 -11.58 -3.82 3.86
N PHE A 299 -11.21 -5.02 4.23
CA PHE A 299 -10.06 -5.30 5.10
C PHE A 299 -8.78 -5.64 4.31
N GLY A 300 -8.69 -5.25 3.03
CA GLY A 300 -7.50 -5.43 2.17
C GLY A 300 -7.29 -6.87 1.71
N SER A 301 -6.07 -7.17 1.23
CA SER A 301 -5.74 -8.43 0.57
C SER A 301 -5.08 -9.49 1.47
N ILE A 302 -4.72 -9.15 2.71
CA ILE A 302 -3.95 -10.03 3.61
C ILE A 302 -4.63 -10.22 4.97
N THR A 303 -5.37 -9.21 5.45
CA THR A 303 -6.06 -9.27 6.76
C THR A 303 -6.94 -10.52 6.87
N VAL A 304 -6.84 -11.19 8.00
CA VAL A 304 -7.73 -12.29 8.38
C VAL A 304 -8.40 -11.97 9.71
N MET A 305 -9.57 -12.54 9.93
CA MET A 305 -10.32 -12.39 11.16
C MET A 305 -10.88 -13.73 11.65
N THR A 306 -11.35 -13.77 12.87
CA THR A 306 -12.07 -14.93 13.41
C THR A 306 -13.51 -14.96 12.90
N ALA A 307 -14.15 -16.13 12.90
CA ALA A 307 -15.58 -16.25 12.58
C ALA A 307 -16.46 -15.43 13.55
N HIS A 308 -16.02 -15.23 14.80
CA HIS A 308 -16.70 -14.37 15.76
C HIS A 308 -16.64 -12.90 15.32
N GLN A 309 -15.46 -12.37 15.00
CA GLN A 309 -15.30 -10.99 14.54
C GLN A 309 -16.11 -10.74 13.26
N LEU A 310 -16.11 -11.69 12.31
CA LEU A 310 -16.93 -11.59 11.10
C LEU A 310 -18.42 -11.40 11.44
N LYS A 311 -18.94 -12.16 12.40
CA LYS A 311 -20.34 -12.06 12.85
C LYS A 311 -20.62 -10.72 13.55
N GLU A 312 -19.68 -10.22 14.36
CA GLU A 312 -19.85 -8.95 15.05
C GLU A 312 -19.86 -7.77 14.05
N PHE A 313 -18.96 -7.77 13.05
CA PHE A 313 -19.03 -6.81 11.95
C PHE A 313 -20.36 -6.91 11.18
N ALA A 314 -20.80 -8.12 10.85
CA ALA A 314 -22.04 -8.34 10.10
C ALA A 314 -23.24 -7.73 10.84
N TRP A 315 -23.42 -8.09 12.11
CA TRP A 315 -24.55 -7.58 12.88
C TRP A 315 -24.45 -6.09 13.22
N GLY A 316 -23.25 -5.55 13.42
CA GLY A 316 -23.05 -4.12 13.60
C GLY A 316 -23.46 -3.33 12.34
N LEU A 317 -23.07 -3.80 11.15
CA LEU A 317 -23.51 -3.22 9.87
C LEU A 317 -25.04 -3.36 9.68
N ALA A 318 -25.58 -4.53 9.98
CA ALA A 318 -27.02 -4.76 9.88
C ALA A 318 -27.82 -3.81 10.80
N ASN A 319 -27.40 -3.68 12.05
CA ASN A 319 -28.07 -2.86 13.06
C ASN A 319 -27.94 -1.36 12.79
N SER A 320 -26.84 -0.92 12.14
CA SER A 320 -26.65 0.49 11.77
C SER A 320 -27.75 1.03 10.85
N ASN A 321 -28.44 0.16 10.14
CA ASN A 321 -29.49 0.46 9.17
C ASN A 321 -29.04 1.28 7.96
N HIS A 322 -27.74 1.44 7.71
CA HIS A 322 -27.19 2.08 6.52
C HIS A 322 -27.02 1.11 5.36
N HIS A 323 -26.93 1.62 4.14
CA HIS A 323 -26.48 0.84 2.99
C HIS A 323 -25.00 0.54 3.13
N PHE A 324 -24.56 -0.68 2.73
CA PHE A 324 -23.15 -1.02 2.72
C PHE A 324 -22.78 -1.88 1.52
N LEU A 325 -21.54 -1.69 1.05
CA LEU A 325 -20.84 -2.57 0.11
C LEU A 325 -19.68 -3.22 0.88
N TRP A 326 -19.73 -4.54 1.06
CA TRP A 326 -18.73 -5.26 1.83
C TRP A 326 -17.96 -6.27 0.97
N ILE A 327 -16.64 -6.12 0.95
CA ILE A 327 -15.73 -7.05 0.26
C ILE A 327 -15.35 -8.18 1.21
N ILE A 328 -15.76 -9.39 0.85
CA ILE A 328 -15.51 -10.61 1.61
C ILE A 328 -14.73 -11.58 0.71
N ARG A 329 -13.42 -11.65 0.93
CA ARG A 329 -12.57 -12.62 0.25
C ARG A 329 -12.80 -14.04 0.79
N PRO A 330 -12.62 -15.09 -0.05
CA PRO A 330 -12.77 -16.47 0.40
C PRO A 330 -11.86 -16.86 1.59
N ASP A 331 -10.66 -16.23 1.68
CA ASP A 331 -9.64 -16.46 2.71
C ASP A 331 -9.69 -15.44 3.88
N LEU A 332 -10.79 -14.68 4.01
CA LEU A 332 -10.91 -13.64 5.06
C LEU A 332 -10.99 -14.25 6.47
N VAL A 333 -11.58 -15.45 6.62
CA VAL A 333 -11.68 -16.13 7.91
C VAL A 333 -10.59 -17.19 8.04
N LYS A 334 -9.82 -17.13 9.11
CA LYS A 334 -8.71 -18.03 9.35
C LYS A 334 -9.19 -19.48 9.53
N GLY A 335 -8.79 -20.37 8.63
CA GLY A 335 -9.04 -21.81 8.72
C GLY A 335 -10.45 -22.27 8.33
N GLU A 336 -11.34 -21.36 7.96
CA GLU A 336 -12.72 -21.64 7.59
C GLU A 336 -13.15 -20.80 6.39
N SER A 337 -14.21 -21.20 5.68
CA SER A 337 -14.85 -20.33 4.70
C SER A 337 -15.60 -19.19 5.40
N ALA A 338 -15.54 -17.97 4.86
CA ALA A 338 -16.24 -16.80 5.36
C ALA A 338 -17.77 -16.95 5.14
N MET A 339 -18.43 -17.69 6.04
CA MET A 339 -19.88 -17.90 5.97
C MET A 339 -20.62 -16.92 6.90
N LEU A 340 -21.48 -16.11 6.30
CA LEU A 340 -22.41 -15.24 7.04
C LEU A 340 -23.70 -16.00 7.37
N PRO A 341 -24.33 -15.73 8.53
CA PRO A 341 -25.63 -16.32 8.87
C PRO A 341 -26.71 -15.97 7.85
N GLN A 342 -27.61 -16.93 7.54
CA GLN A 342 -28.72 -16.70 6.60
C GLN A 342 -29.62 -15.56 7.06
N GLU A 343 -29.85 -15.45 8.37
CA GLU A 343 -30.65 -14.37 8.98
C GLU A 343 -30.07 -12.98 8.69
N PHE A 344 -28.71 -12.86 8.65
CA PHE A 344 -28.06 -11.62 8.27
C PHE A 344 -28.30 -11.29 6.78
N LEU A 345 -28.14 -12.30 5.91
CA LEU A 345 -28.36 -12.12 4.49
C LEU A 345 -29.81 -11.66 4.18
N ASP A 346 -30.78 -12.28 4.84
CA ASP A 346 -32.20 -11.95 4.71
C ASP A 346 -32.52 -10.53 5.24
N ALA A 347 -31.94 -10.18 6.38
CA ALA A 347 -32.15 -8.87 7.01
C ALA A 347 -31.50 -7.69 6.23
N THR A 348 -30.52 -7.97 5.38
CA THR A 348 -29.74 -6.93 4.69
C THR A 348 -29.88 -6.92 3.16
N LYS A 349 -30.67 -7.84 2.57
CA LYS A 349 -30.79 -8.06 1.12
C LYS A 349 -31.11 -6.79 0.31
N GLU A 350 -31.87 -5.84 0.88
CA GLU A 350 -32.28 -4.61 0.19
C GLU A 350 -31.26 -3.46 0.30
N ARG A 351 -30.31 -3.57 1.24
CA ARG A 351 -29.38 -2.48 1.56
C ARG A 351 -27.89 -2.88 1.60
N GLY A 352 -27.59 -4.17 1.60
CA GLY A 352 -26.21 -4.70 1.58
C GLY A 352 -25.87 -5.31 0.22
N LEU A 353 -24.67 -5.02 -0.29
CA LEU A 353 -24.05 -5.75 -1.38
C LEU A 353 -22.78 -6.42 -0.87
N LEU A 354 -22.68 -7.73 -1.09
CA LEU A 354 -21.47 -8.51 -0.80
C LEU A 354 -20.77 -8.85 -2.11
N ALA A 355 -19.46 -8.62 -2.16
CA ALA A 355 -18.64 -8.94 -3.32
C ALA A 355 -17.29 -9.53 -2.88
N ASN A 356 -16.66 -10.30 -3.75
CA ASN A 356 -15.35 -10.91 -3.42
C ASN A 356 -14.20 -9.89 -3.55
N TRP A 357 -14.25 -9.04 -4.57
CA TRP A 357 -13.28 -7.98 -4.84
C TRP A 357 -13.89 -6.92 -5.77
N CYS A 358 -13.39 -5.68 -5.70
CA CYS A 358 -13.86 -4.60 -6.56
C CYS A 358 -12.73 -3.64 -6.95
N ALA A 359 -13.01 -2.76 -7.90
CA ALA A 359 -12.16 -1.63 -8.27
C ALA A 359 -12.25 -0.54 -7.17
N GLN A 360 -11.55 -0.72 -6.04
CA GLN A 360 -11.67 0.08 -4.82
C GLN A 360 -11.54 1.59 -5.06
N GLU A 361 -10.58 2.00 -5.90
CA GLU A 361 -10.39 3.42 -6.23
C GLU A 361 -11.66 4.02 -6.87
N GLN A 362 -12.31 3.29 -7.79
CA GLN A 362 -13.56 3.74 -8.42
C GLN A 362 -14.73 3.72 -7.45
N VAL A 363 -14.79 2.71 -6.55
CA VAL A 363 -15.80 2.64 -5.49
C VAL A 363 -15.67 3.82 -4.54
N LEU A 364 -14.47 4.13 -4.04
CA LEU A 364 -14.24 5.27 -3.14
C LEU A 364 -14.48 6.63 -3.82
N ALA A 365 -14.28 6.72 -5.13
CA ALA A 365 -14.58 7.91 -5.92
C ALA A 365 -16.09 8.09 -6.20
N HIS A 366 -16.92 7.06 -5.94
CA HIS A 366 -18.33 7.12 -6.27
C HIS A 366 -19.11 8.09 -5.36
N PRO A 367 -20.04 8.93 -5.91
CA PRO A 367 -20.76 9.93 -5.12
C PRO A 367 -21.58 9.37 -3.95
N SER A 368 -22.01 8.10 -4.03
CA SER A 368 -22.76 7.44 -2.95
C SER A 368 -21.93 7.09 -1.73
N MET A 369 -20.59 7.20 -1.77
CA MET A 369 -19.73 6.88 -0.64
C MET A 369 -19.85 7.89 0.50
N GLY A 370 -20.34 7.41 1.65
CA GLY A 370 -20.42 8.18 2.91
C GLY A 370 -19.25 7.94 3.83
N GLY A 371 -18.74 6.71 3.92
CA GLY A 371 -17.63 6.33 4.78
C GLY A 371 -16.97 5.01 4.39
N PHE A 372 -15.81 4.73 4.99
CA PHE A 372 -15.01 3.55 4.69
C PHE A 372 -14.57 2.83 5.98
N LEU A 373 -15.05 1.62 6.21
CA LEU A 373 -14.55 0.73 7.27
C LEU A 373 -13.38 -0.06 6.69
N THR A 374 -12.19 0.18 7.21
CA THR A 374 -10.92 -0.24 6.62
C THR A 374 -9.93 -0.80 7.63
N HIS A 375 -8.99 -1.62 7.15
CA HIS A 375 -7.83 -2.10 7.89
C HIS A 375 -6.67 -1.08 7.98
N CYS A 376 -6.83 0.14 7.45
CA CYS A 376 -5.80 1.19 7.46
C CYS A 376 -4.52 0.88 6.67
N GLY A 377 -4.54 -0.04 5.71
CA GLY A 377 -3.43 -0.22 4.77
C GLY A 377 -3.18 1.07 3.97
N TRP A 378 -1.91 1.42 3.70
CA TRP A 378 -1.56 2.74 3.18
C TRP A 378 -2.25 3.10 1.85
N ASN A 379 -2.34 2.17 0.90
CA ASN A 379 -3.05 2.43 -0.35
C ASN A 379 -4.52 2.77 -0.10
N SER A 380 -5.21 1.99 0.75
CA SER A 380 -6.60 2.24 1.11
C SER A 380 -6.78 3.59 1.83
N THR A 381 -5.84 3.96 2.69
CA THR A 381 -5.82 5.26 3.37
C THR A 381 -5.67 6.40 2.36
N LEU A 382 -4.71 6.31 1.43
CA LEU A 382 -4.54 7.31 0.37
C LEU A 382 -5.75 7.40 -0.56
N GLU A 383 -6.31 6.27 -0.97
CA GLU A 383 -7.51 6.24 -1.82
C GLU A 383 -8.71 6.86 -1.11
N SER A 384 -8.84 6.66 0.21
CA SER A 384 -9.86 7.32 1.03
C SER A 384 -9.63 8.83 1.08
N VAL A 385 -8.41 9.27 1.37
CA VAL A 385 -8.00 10.68 1.44
C VAL A 385 -8.21 11.38 0.11
N THR A 386 -7.75 10.79 -1.01
CA THR A 386 -7.88 11.40 -2.34
C THR A 386 -9.32 11.55 -2.80
N ASN A 387 -10.25 10.81 -2.20
CA ASN A 387 -11.69 10.91 -2.47
C ASN A 387 -12.45 11.64 -1.35
N GLY A 388 -11.75 12.09 -0.30
CA GLY A 388 -12.35 12.82 0.81
C GLY A 388 -13.34 11.98 1.60
N VAL A 389 -13.11 10.68 1.76
CA VAL A 389 -13.98 9.74 2.48
C VAL A 389 -13.44 9.54 3.90
N PRO A 390 -14.25 9.75 4.96
CA PRO A 390 -13.85 9.46 6.34
C PRO A 390 -13.78 7.97 6.60
N MET A 391 -13.01 7.55 7.63
CA MET A 391 -12.70 6.15 7.88
C MET A 391 -13.16 5.67 9.27
N ILE A 392 -13.58 4.40 9.35
CA ILE A 392 -13.59 3.62 10.57
C ILE A 392 -12.44 2.64 10.46
N CYS A 393 -11.57 2.63 11.46
CA CYS A 393 -10.25 2.03 11.42
C CYS A 393 -10.19 0.77 12.27
N TRP A 394 -9.84 -0.36 11.67
CA TRP A 394 -9.56 -1.62 12.36
C TRP A 394 -8.24 -2.22 11.86
N PRO A 395 -7.08 -1.74 12.39
CA PRO A 395 -5.77 -2.14 11.92
C PRO A 395 -5.44 -3.59 12.32
N PHE A 396 -4.84 -4.34 11.39
CA PHE A 396 -4.49 -5.74 11.57
C PHE A 396 -2.99 -5.94 11.82
N PHE A 397 -2.10 -5.48 10.90
CA PHE A 397 -0.66 -5.70 11.00
C PHE A 397 0.15 -4.62 10.26
N ALA A 398 1.48 -4.72 10.34
CA ALA A 398 2.44 -3.80 9.73
C ALA A 398 2.25 -2.35 10.23
N GLU A 399 2.34 -1.36 9.34
CA GLU A 399 2.17 0.05 9.71
C GLU A 399 0.70 0.51 9.81
N GLN A 400 -0.26 -0.43 9.71
CA GLN A 400 -1.68 -0.11 9.81
C GLN A 400 -2.03 0.52 11.16
N GLN A 401 -1.39 0.09 12.25
CA GLN A 401 -1.55 0.70 13.58
C GLN A 401 -1.10 2.16 13.57
N THR A 402 0.03 2.46 12.92
CA THR A 402 0.52 3.81 12.79
C THR A 402 -0.43 4.67 11.96
N ASN A 403 -0.88 4.16 10.81
CA ASN A 403 -1.84 4.85 9.95
C ASN A 403 -3.17 5.10 10.68
N CYS A 404 -3.65 4.12 11.47
CA CYS A 404 -4.85 4.24 12.30
C CYS A 404 -4.69 5.38 13.32
N TRP A 405 -3.58 5.39 14.07
CA TRP A 405 -3.31 6.43 15.05
C TRP A 405 -3.35 7.82 14.40
N TYR A 406 -2.64 8.04 13.29
CA TYR A 406 -2.64 9.32 12.57
C TYR A 406 -4.01 9.69 12.02
N ALA A 407 -4.75 8.72 11.48
CA ALA A 407 -6.11 8.95 10.97
C ALA A 407 -7.08 9.41 12.07
N CYS A 408 -6.94 8.83 13.27
CA CYS A 408 -7.82 9.12 14.41
C CYS A 408 -7.41 10.36 15.23
N THR A 409 -6.14 10.78 15.15
CA THR A 409 -5.61 11.89 15.95
C THR A 409 -5.20 13.09 15.08
N ASP A 410 -4.08 12.99 14.39
CA ASP A 410 -3.43 14.12 13.70
C ASP A 410 -4.21 14.57 12.47
N TRP A 411 -4.67 13.63 11.63
CA TRP A 411 -5.45 13.95 10.45
C TRP A 411 -6.94 14.18 10.74
N GLY A 412 -7.44 13.62 11.84
CA GLY A 412 -8.84 13.79 12.30
C GLY A 412 -9.88 13.30 11.28
N ILE A 413 -9.58 12.22 10.56
CA ILE A 413 -10.43 11.61 9.53
C ILE A 413 -10.91 10.21 9.88
N GLY A 414 -10.56 9.70 11.08
CA GLY A 414 -10.81 8.33 11.50
C GLY A 414 -11.40 8.19 12.89
N MET A 415 -12.03 7.03 13.12
CA MET A 415 -12.40 6.49 14.43
C MET A 415 -11.96 5.03 14.49
N GLU A 416 -11.31 4.62 15.58
CA GLU A 416 -10.78 3.26 15.76
C GLU A 416 -11.83 2.33 16.38
N ILE A 417 -11.88 1.08 15.91
CA ILE A 417 -12.62 -0.04 16.52
C ILE A 417 -11.67 -0.81 17.43
N ASP A 418 -12.14 -1.21 18.61
CA ASP A 418 -11.39 -2.09 19.51
C ASP A 418 -11.11 -3.45 18.83
N ASN A 419 -9.96 -4.04 19.17
CA ASN A 419 -9.59 -5.37 18.64
C ASN A 419 -10.56 -6.47 19.06
N ASP A 420 -11.20 -6.34 20.24
CA ASP A 420 -12.33 -7.18 20.69
C ASP A 420 -13.64 -6.65 20.10
N VAL A 421 -13.78 -6.77 18.80
CA VAL A 421 -14.89 -6.23 18.02
C VAL A 421 -16.25 -6.59 18.62
N LYS A 422 -17.07 -5.58 18.87
CA LYS A 422 -18.45 -5.72 19.35
C LYS A 422 -19.41 -5.07 18.36
N ARG A 423 -20.52 -5.76 18.08
CA ARG A 423 -21.53 -5.25 17.13
C ARG A 423 -22.11 -3.90 17.51
N GLU A 424 -22.27 -3.65 18.80
CA GLU A 424 -22.78 -2.37 19.33
C GLU A 424 -21.81 -1.22 19.06
N GLU A 425 -20.49 -1.48 19.13
CA GLU A 425 -19.47 -0.51 18.80
C GLU A 425 -19.46 -0.25 17.30
N VAL A 426 -19.46 -1.29 16.46
CA VAL A 426 -19.52 -1.16 14.99
C VAL A 426 -20.75 -0.37 14.57
N GLU A 427 -21.94 -0.71 15.12
CA GLU A 427 -23.19 0.01 14.87
C GLU A 427 -23.07 1.49 15.25
N GLY A 428 -22.57 1.78 16.46
CA GLY A 428 -22.43 3.14 16.99
C GLY A 428 -21.48 3.98 16.15
N LEU A 429 -20.32 3.43 15.76
CA LEU A 429 -19.32 4.12 14.94
C LEU A 429 -19.84 4.37 13.51
N VAL A 430 -20.55 3.41 12.90
CA VAL A 430 -21.16 3.60 11.59
C VAL A 430 -22.20 4.73 11.64
N ARG A 431 -23.09 4.73 12.64
CA ARG A 431 -24.07 5.83 12.80
C ARG A 431 -23.39 7.17 13.04
N GLU A 432 -22.39 7.22 13.92
CA GLU A 432 -21.63 8.45 14.19
C GLU A 432 -20.96 8.98 12.93
N MET A 433 -20.32 8.09 12.12
CA MET A 433 -19.69 8.48 10.87
C MET A 433 -20.67 9.03 9.84
N MET A 434 -21.85 8.41 9.73
CA MET A 434 -22.83 8.74 8.68
C MET A 434 -23.75 9.92 9.05
N GLU A 435 -24.08 10.07 10.33
CA GLU A 435 -25.11 11.01 10.80
C GLU A 435 -24.61 12.00 11.87
N GLY A 436 -23.58 11.60 12.64
CA GLY A 436 -23.11 12.33 13.83
C GLY A 436 -22.26 13.56 13.53
N GLU A 437 -22.00 14.36 14.55
CA GLU A 437 -21.20 15.59 14.46
C GLU A 437 -19.72 15.27 14.20
N LYS A 438 -19.18 14.22 14.84
CA LYS A 438 -17.81 13.78 14.59
C LYS A 438 -17.63 13.31 13.16
N GLY A 439 -18.60 12.59 12.58
CA GLY A 439 -18.59 12.21 11.17
C GLY A 439 -18.57 13.41 10.23
N LYS A 440 -19.30 14.46 10.52
CA LYS A 440 -19.28 15.73 9.75
C LYS A 440 -17.92 16.40 9.82
N GLU A 441 -17.30 16.45 11.00
CA GLU A 441 -15.95 17.00 11.19
C GLU A 441 -14.89 16.18 10.44
N MET A 442 -14.92 14.86 10.57
CA MET A 442 -14.03 13.95 9.83
C MET A 442 -14.17 14.14 8.32
N LYS A 443 -15.40 14.27 7.81
CA LYS A 443 -15.65 14.56 6.40
C LYS A 443 -15.04 15.88 5.96
N LYS A 444 -15.18 16.92 6.76
CA LYS A 444 -14.57 18.24 6.51
C LYS A 444 -13.05 18.13 6.43
N ASN A 445 -12.43 17.41 7.34
CA ASN A 445 -10.97 17.21 7.36
C ASN A 445 -10.52 16.35 6.17
N ALA A 446 -11.22 15.26 5.84
CA ALA A 446 -10.95 14.45 4.67
C ALA A 446 -11.02 15.25 3.36
N MET A 447 -12.00 16.18 3.25
CA MET A 447 -12.09 17.06 2.09
C MET A 447 -10.93 18.06 1.99
N LYS A 448 -10.42 18.56 3.12
CA LYS A 448 -9.21 19.41 3.12
C LYS A 448 -7.98 18.63 2.65
N LEU A 449 -7.78 17.41 3.16
CA LEU A 449 -6.66 16.55 2.73
C LEU A 449 -6.77 16.18 1.24
N LYS A 450 -7.98 15.94 0.73
CA LYS A 450 -8.22 15.77 -0.70
C LYS A 450 -7.73 16.97 -1.50
N GLU A 451 -8.08 18.18 -1.10
CA GLU A 451 -7.63 19.41 -1.76
C GLU A 451 -6.10 19.56 -1.74
N CYS A 452 -5.45 19.25 -0.59
CA CYS A 452 -4.00 19.23 -0.48
C CYS A 452 -3.37 18.19 -1.42
N ALA A 453 -3.93 16.98 -1.48
CA ALA A 453 -3.49 15.91 -2.38
C ALA A 453 -3.58 16.33 -3.86
N GLU A 454 -4.70 16.91 -4.27
CA GLU A 454 -4.90 17.44 -5.62
C GLU A 454 -3.88 18.55 -5.95
N ASN A 455 -3.63 19.45 -5.00
CA ASN A 455 -2.67 20.55 -5.19
C ASN A 455 -1.22 20.05 -5.26
N ALA A 456 -0.85 19.02 -4.50
CA ALA A 456 0.49 18.43 -4.53
C ALA A 456 0.88 17.89 -5.91
N VAL A 457 -0.08 17.36 -6.67
CA VAL A 457 0.18 16.73 -7.99
C VAL A 457 -0.02 17.67 -9.18
N LYS A 458 -0.60 18.86 -8.98
CA LYS A 458 -0.71 19.89 -10.04
C LYS A 458 0.67 20.41 -10.44
N GLN A 459 0.78 20.97 -11.62
CA GLN A 459 2.00 21.63 -12.09
C GLN A 459 2.49 22.66 -11.06
N GLY A 460 3.72 22.52 -10.60
CA GLY A 460 4.33 23.34 -9.55
C GLY A 460 4.05 22.86 -8.13
N GLY A 461 3.19 21.88 -7.92
CA GLY A 461 2.99 21.25 -6.62
C GLY A 461 4.20 20.42 -6.16
N SER A 462 4.22 20.05 -4.87
CA SER A 462 5.36 19.37 -4.25
C SER A 462 5.67 18.03 -4.92
N SER A 463 4.69 17.17 -5.07
CA SER A 463 4.85 15.84 -5.68
C SER A 463 5.22 15.92 -7.16
N TYR A 464 4.57 16.83 -7.92
CA TYR A 464 4.91 17.08 -9.32
C TYR A 464 6.39 17.49 -9.46
N THR A 465 6.81 18.47 -8.66
CA THR A 465 8.19 18.98 -8.65
C THR A 465 9.20 17.91 -8.22
N ASN A 466 8.83 17.07 -7.26
CA ASN A 466 9.69 16.00 -6.78
C ASN A 466 9.87 14.87 -7.81
N ILE A 467 8.82 14.54 -8.59
CA ILE A 467 8.95 13.61 -9.72
C ILE A 467 9.90 14.18 -10.77
N ASP A 468 9.79 15.48 -11.10
CA ASP A 468 10.71 16.12 -12.04
C ASP A 468 12.18 16.10 -11.53
N LYS A 469 12.37 16.34 -10.23
CA LYS A 469 13.71 16.23 -9.59
C LYS A 469 14.22 14.79 -9.62
N LEU A 470 13.38 13.80 -9.30
CA LEU A 470 13.74 12.39 -9.32
C LEU A 470 14.19 11.98 -10.72
N VAL A 471 13.40 12.30 -11.76
CA VAL A 471 13.73 11.97 -13.14
C VAL A 471 15.01 12.66 -13.60
N ASN A 472 15.12 13.98 -13.43
CA ASN A 472 16.20 14.75 -14.03
C ASN A 472 17.52 14.76 -13.25
N LYS A 473 17.47 14.50 -11.91
CA LYS A 473 18.67 14.54 -11.07
C LYS A 473 19.16 13.19 -10.61
N VAL A 474 18.26 12.19 -10.54
CA VAL A 474 18.59 10.87 -10.01
C VAL A 474 18.56 9.82 -11.12
N LEU A 475 17.44 9.67 -11.83
CA LEU A 475 17.27 8.58 -12.81
C LEU A 475 17.97 8.84 -14.13
N CYS A 476 18.00 10.11 -14.57
CA CYS A 476 18.66 10.55 -15.82
C CYS A 476 19.49 11.81 -15.56
N PRO A 477 20.55 11.74 -14.72
CA PRO A 477 21.40 12.89 -14.52
C PRO A 477 22.02 13.31 -15.87
N LYS A 478 21.82 14.57 -16.27
CA LYS A 478 22.52 15.10 -17.43
C LYS A 478 24.02 15.01 -17.16
N VAL A 479 24.74 14.27 -17.98
CA VAL A 479 26.21 14.31 -17.97
C VAL A 479 26.59 15.72 -18.41
N ASN A 480 27.13 16.52 -17.47
CA ASN A 480 27.68 17.83 -17.76
C ASN A 480 28.99 17.70 -18.52
#